data_a01427d1c04b793aada8ccbfb26aebb2
#
_entry.id   a01427d1c04b793aada8ccbfb26aebb2
#
_cell.length_a   1.000
_cell.length_b   1.000
_cell.length_c   1.000
_cell.angle_alpha   90.00
_cell.angle_beta   90.00
_cell.angle_gamma   90.00
#
_symmetry.space_group_name_H-M   'P 1'
#
loop_
_entity.id
_entity.type
_entity.pdbx_description
1 polymer ?
#
loop_
_entity_poly.entity_id
_entity_poly.type
_entity_poly.pdbx_seq_one_letter_code
_entity_poly.pdbx_strand_id
1 'polypeptide(L)'
;DEVLNYAQRDDCIRLNREEIPPTASDPHLGFKNVYACNSSLEDLLSLEDQAPFVYPEGTMILKTSRREHQDYIWLIATAEKLDGRWDWVEYKRNFENEDFLSIPVSQDVCVDCHKKVLDSDLIFTRFQADEP
;
A
#
# COMPACT_ATOMS: atom_id res chain seq x y z
N ASP A 1 10.24 14.98 5.21
CA ASP A 1 9.00 14.56 5.86
C ASP A 1 9.09 13.06 6.18
N GLU A 2 8.77 12.70 7.40
CA GLU A 2 8.88 11.31 7.88
C GLU A 2 7.97 10.36 7.08
N VAL A 3 6.76 10.82 6.75
CA VAL A 3 5.80 10.00 5.99
C VAL A 3 6.31 9.75 4.57
N LEU A 4 6.88 10.75 3.94
CA LEU A 4 7.45 10.60 2.59
C LEU A 4 8.61 9.59 2.56
N ASN A 5 9.36 9.49 3.65
CA ASN A 5 10.48 8.58 3.74
C ASN A 5 10.07 7.10 3.84
N TYR A 6 8.81 6.81 4.14
CA TYR A 6 8.34 5.43 4.24
C TYR A 6 8.62 4.63 2.96
N ALA A 7 8.33 5.22 1.80
CA ALA A 7 8.53 4.53 0.52
C ALA A 7 10.01 4.38 0.13
N GLN A 8 10.91 5.06 0.84
CA GLN A 8 12.35 5.04 0.58
C GLN A 8 13.11 4.13 1.54
N ARG A 9 12.39 3.42 2.42
CA ARG A 9 13.02 2.51 3.39
C ARG A 9 13.58 1.29 2.67
N ASP A 10 14.77 0.85 3.13
CA ASP A 10 15.44 -0.32 2.57
C ASP A 10 14.68 -1.63 2.78
N ASP A 11 13.79 -1.67 3.79
CA ASP A 11 13.00 -2.84 4.11
C ASP A 11 11.65 -2.89 3.39
N CYS A 12 11.44 -2.02 2.39
CA CYS A 12 10.23 -2.00 1.58
C CYS A 12 10.50 -2.63 0.21
N ILE A 13 9.61 -3.54 -0.20
CA ILE A 13 9.69 -4.23 -1.49
C ILE A 13 8.48 -3.83 -2.32
N ARG A 14 8.71 -3.33 -3.54
CA ARG A 14 7.61 -2.97 -4.43
C ARG A 14 6.90 -4.23 -4.92
N LEU A 15 5.58 -4.26 -4.78
CA LEU A 15 4.76 -5.41 -5.17
C LEU A 15 4.44 -5.41 -6.65
N ASN A 16 4.12 -4.26 -7.22
CA ASN A 16 3.80 -4.12 -8.65
C ASN A 16 5.08 -3.95 -9.47
N ARG A 17 5.15 -4.65 -10.61
CA ARG A 17 6.29 -4.52 -11.53
C ARG A 17 6.29 -3.19 -12.26
N GLU A 18 5.12 -2.73 -12.68
CA GLU A 18 4.94 -1.48 -13.38
C GLU A 18 4.01 -0.56 -12.59
N GLU A 19 4.21 0.75 -12.71
CA GLU A 19 3.35 1.73 -12.07
C GLU A 19 1.88 1.49 -12.46
N ILE A 20 1.00 1.47 -11.47
CA ILE A 20 -0.42 1.17 -11.67
C ILE A 20 -1.12 2.43 -12.18
N PRO A 21 -1.74 2.37 -13.38
CA PRO A 21 -2.42 3.54 -13.95
C PRO A 21 -3.70 3.89 -13.16
N PRO A 22 -4.16 5.15 -13.28
CA PRO A 22 -5.39 5.56 -12.61
C PRO A 22 -6.61 4.83 -13.16
N THR A 23 -7.57 4.53 -12.28
CA THR A 23 -8.87 3.97 -12.65
C THR A 23 -9.98 4.81 -12.02
N ALA A 24 -11.10 4.95 -12.73
CA ALA A 24 -12.20 5.81 -12.29
C ALA A 24 -12.87 5.33 -10.98
N SER A 25 -12.78 4.04 -10.69
CA SER A 25 -13.40 3.44 -9.50
C SER A 25 -12.51 3.44 -8.26
N ASP A 26 -11.25 3.85 -8.39
CA ASP A 26 -10.30 3.83 -7.30
C ASP A 26 -10.39 5.14 -6.50
N PRO A 27 -10.71 5.08 -5.20
CA PRO A 27 -10.73 6.29 -4.36
C PRO A 27 -9.34 6.91 -4.16
N HIS A 28 -8.27 6.12 -4.34
CA HIS A 28 -6.89 6.62 -4.31
C HIS A 28 -6.50 7.04 -5.72
N LEU A 29 -6.81 8.28 -6.08
CA LEU A 29 -6.66 8.79 -7.44
C LEU A 29 -5.19 8.90 -7.87
N GLY A 30 -4.94 8.63 -9.15
CA GLY A 30 -3.63 8.84 -9.79
C GLY A 30 -2.88 7.55 -10.07
N PHE A 31 -1.60 7.72 -10.44
CA PHE A 31 -0.67 6.62 -10.66
C PHE A 31 -0.12 6.12 -9.32
N LYS A 32 -0.02 4.80 -9.16
CA LYS A 32 0.26 4.21 -7.87
C LYS A 32 1.39 3.21 -7.90
N ASN A 33 2.10 3.13 -6.77
CA ASN A 33 3.01 2.05 -6.45
C ASN A 33 2.65 1.49 -5.08
N VAL A 34 2.74 0.17 -4.92
CA VAL A 34 2.40 -0.53 -3.69
C VAL A 34 3.62 -1.27 -3.20
N TYR A 35 3.92 -1.14 -1.92
CA TYR A 35 5.09 -1.74 -1.28
C TYR A 35 4.66 -2.58 -0.08
N ALA A 36 5.42 -3.65 0.19
CA ALA A 36 5.36 -4.35 1.46
C ALA A 36 6.63 -4.02 2.25
N CYS A 37 6.46 -3.46 3.43
CA CYS A 37 7.55 -3.09 4.34
C CYS A 37 7.56 -4.06 5.52
N ASN A 38 8.73 -4.21 6.15
CA ASN A 38 8.94 -5.16 7.24
C ASN A 38 8.68 -6.62 6.83
N SER A 39 8.89 -6.92 5.55
CA SER A 39 8.75 -8.25 4.97
C SER A 39 9.97 -8.56 4.12
N SER A 40 10.38 -9.82 4.08
CA SER A 40 11.45 -10.26 3.20
C SER A 40 10.88 -10.76 1.87
N LEU A 41 11.73 -10.79 0.82
CA LEU A 41 11.33 -11.36 -0.46
C LEU A 41 10.90 -12.83 -0.31
N GLU A 42 11.63 -13.58 0.53
CA GLU A 42 11.31 -14.98 0.82
C GLU A 42 9.90 -15.12 1.40
N ASP A 43 9.53 -14.26 2.35
CA ASP A 43 8.19 -14.26 2.95
C ASP A 43 7.12 -13.98 1.91
N LEU A 44 7.34 -13.00 1.03
CA LEU A 44 6.38 -12.63 -0.01
C LEU A 44 6.18 -13.76 -1.01
N LEU A 45 7.26 -14.44 -1.40
CA LEU A 45 7.16 -15.56 -2.33
C LEU A 45 6.44 -16.76 -1.69
N SER A 46 6.66 -17.00 -0.40
CA SER A 46 6.03 -18.13 0.29
C SER A 46 4.53 -17.93 0.54
N LEU A 47 4.05 -16.68 0.58
CA LEU A 47 2.62 -16.39 0.79
C LEU A 47 1.73 -17.00 -0.30
N GLU A 48 2.21 -17.07 -1.53
CA GLU A 48 1.42 -17.61 -2.65
C GLU A 48 1.10 -19.11 -2.45
N ASP A 49 1.93 -19.82 -1.69
CA ASP A 49 1.75 -21.25 -1.41
C ASP A 49 0.97 -21.51 -0.12
N GLN A 50 0.59 -20.46 0.59
CA GLN A 50 -0.14 -20.59 1.85
C GLN A 50 -1.65 -20.56 1.65
N ALA A 51 -2.34 -21.38 2.41
CA ALA A 51 -3.80 -21.38 2.46
C ALA A 51 -4.22 -21.40 3.96
N PRO A 52 -4.78 -20.30 4.50
CA PRO A 52 -5.10 -19.05 3.81
C PRO A 52 -3.86 -18.15 3.56
N PHE A 53 -3.99 -17.26 2.59
CA PHE A 53 -2.99 -16.21 2.32
C PHE A 53 -3.10 -15.14 3.40
N VAL A 54 -2.12 -15.04 4.28
CA VAL A 54 -2.14 -14.10 5.41
C VAL A 54 -0.77 -13.47 5.59
N TYR A 55 -0.72 -12.13 5.55
CA TYR A 55 0.51 -11.40 5.81
C TYR A 55 0.92 -11.55 7.28
N PRO A 56 2.23 -11.66 7.58
CA PRO A 56 2.72 -11.73 8.95
C PRO A 56 2.42 -10.47 9.77
N GLU A 57 2.33 -10.63 11.08
CA GLU A 57 2.27 -9.50 12.00
C GLU A 57 3.44 -8.54 11.76
N GLY A 58 3.18 -7.24 11.86
CA GLY A 58 4.17 -6.21 11.66
C GLY A 58 4.38 -5.81 10.20
N THR A 59 3.81 -6.55 9.24
CA THR A 59 3.88 -6.16 7.83
C THR A 59 3.15 -4.84 7.64
N MET A 60 3.76 -3.90 6.93
CA MET A 60 3.11 -2.66 6.52
C MET A 60 3.00 -2.64 5.00
N ILE A 61 1.77 -2.52 4.51
CA ILE A 61 1.52 -2.27 3.09
C ILE A 61 1.40 -0.76 2.91
N LEU A 62 2.13 -0.24 1.95
CA LEU A 62 2.21 1.19 1.70
C LEU A 62 1.92 1.46 0.23
N LYS A 63 0.97 2.34 -0.02
CA LYS A 63 0.62 2.76 -1.37
C LYS A 63 0.95 4.23 -1.52
N THR A 64 1.73 4.56 -2.56
CA THR A 64 1.98 5.95 -2.95
C THR A 64 1.16 6.28 -4.18
N SER A 65 0.68 7.52 -4.27
CA SER A 65 -0.07 7.98 -5.43
C SER A 65 0.46 9.34 -5.88
N ARG A 66 0.61 9.51 -7.21
CA ARG A 66 0.86 10.81 -7.82
C ARG A 66 -0.28 11.14 -8.77
N ARG A 67 -0.71 12.41 -8.78
CA ARG A 67 -1.76 12.85 -9.69
C ARG A 67 -1.24 12.87 -11.13
N GLU A 68 -2.14 12.68 -12.08
CA GLU A 68 -1.83 12.90 -13.49
C GLU A 68 -1.27 14.32 -13.68
N HIS A 69 -0.26 14.45 -14.53
CA HIS A 69 0.41 15.72 -14.84
C HIS A 69 1.23 16.32 -13.70
N GLN A 70 1.46 15.56 -12.62
CA GLN A 70 2.36 15.92 -11.52
C GLN A 70 3.37 14.80 -11.29
N ASP A 71 4.58 15.18 -10.88
CA ASP A 71 5.68 14.22 -10.68
C ASP A 71 6.02 14.00 -9.19
N TYR A 72 5.17 14.46 -8.29
CA TYR A 72 5.37 14.24 -6.86
C TYR A 72 4.23 13.45 -6.24
N ILE A 73 4.54 12.75 -5.15
CA ILE A 73 3.56 11.97 -4.40
C ILE A 73 2.66 12.93 -3.61
N TRP A 74 1.35 12.80 -3.78
CA TRP A 74 0.36 13.62 -3.07
C TRP A 74 -0.41 12.85 -2.01
N LEU A 75 -0.46 11.51 -2.12
CA LEU A 75 -1.20 10.65 -1.20
C LEU A 75 -0.37 9.43 -0.86
N ILE A 76 -0.34 9.08 0.42
CA ILE A 76 0.26 7.85 0.93
C ILE A 76 -0.78 7.17 1.80
N ALA A 77 -1.14 5.93 1.45
CA ALA A 77 -2.03 5.10 2.25
C ALA A 77 -1.24 3.95 2.85
N THR A 78 -1.41 3.71 4.14
CA THR A 78 -0.72 2.62 4.83
C THR A 78 -1.71 1.67 5.47
N ALA A 79 -1.33 0.40 5.55
CA ALA A 79 -2.02 -0.61 6.33
C ALA A 79 -0.96 -1.40 7.09
N GLU A 80 -1.02 -1.39 8.41
CA GLU A 80 -0.09 -2.14 9.26
C GLU A 80 -0.81 -3.29 9.93
N LYS A 81 -0.21 -4.48 9.89
CA LYS A 81 -0.81 -5.68 10.47
C LYS A 81 -0.50 -5.74 11.96
N LEU A 82 -1.52 -5.49 12.79
CA LEU A 82 -1.42 -5.48 14.25
C LEU A 82 -2.52 -6.34 14.87
N ASP A 83 -2.15 -7.30 15.70
CA ASP A 83 -3.08 -8.20 16.39
C ASP A 83 -4.07 -8.89 15.43
N GLY A 84 -3.56 -9.33 14.27
CA GLY A 84 -4.38 -10.01 13.26
C GLY A 84 -5.29 -9.11 12.46
N ARG A 85 -5.17 -7.79 12.61
CA ARG A 85 -6.00 -6.80 11.91
C ARG A 85 -5.13 -5.77 11.20
N TRP A 86 -5.69 -5.15 10.18
CA TRP A 86 -5.04 -4.03 9.51
C TRP A 86 -5.45 -2.72 10.16
N ASP A 87 -4.45 -1.88 10.48
CA ASP A 87 -4.65 -0.50 10.90
C ASP A 87 -4.41 0.40 9.69
N TRP A 88 -5.46 1.06 9.21
CA TRP A 88 -5.46 1.85 7.97
C TRP A 88 -5.26 3.32 8.28
N VAL A 89 -4.30 3.97 7.59
CA VAL A 89 -4.06 5.40 7.71
C VAL A 89 -3.81 5.98 6.32
N GLU A 90 -4.38 7.15 6.07
CA GLU A 90 -4.09 7.91 4.85
C GLU A 90 -3.44 9.25 5.19
N TYR A 91 -2.49 9.66 4.36
CA TYR A 91 -1.79 10.92 4.47
C TYR A 91 -1.88 11.65 3.14
N LYS A 92 -2.04 12.97 3.19
CA LYS A 92 -2.30 13.79 2.01
C LYS A 92 -1.57 15.12 2.08
N ARG A 93 -1.17 15.61 0.92
CA ARG A 93 -0.69 16.99 0.74
C ARG A 93 -1.17 17.49 -0.61
N ASN A 94 -1.25 18.82 -0.79
CA ASN A 94 -1.68 19.40 -2.06
C ASN A 94 -0.50 19.86 -2.93
N PHE A 95 0.62 20.20 -2.31
CA PHE A 95 1.81 20.71 -3.01
C PHE A 95 3.07 19.99 -2.57
N GLU A 96 4.07 19.94 -3.45
CA GLU A 96 5.32 19.22 -3.21
C GLU A 96 6.08 19.71 -1.97
N ASN A 97 5.98 20.99 -1.66
CA ASN A 97 6.69 21.58 -0.52
C ASN A 97 5.90 21.50 0.80
N GLU A 98 4.74 20.88 0.80
CA GLU A 98 3.96 20.69 2.01
C GLU A 98 4.29 19.37 2.70
N ASP A 99 4.14 19.34 4.03
CA ASP A 99 4.20 18.09 4.80
C ASP A 99 2.91 17.30 4.60
N PHE A 100 3.02 15.97 4.66
CA PHE A 100 1.85 15.11 4.66
C PHE A 100 1.10 15.24 5.97
N LEU A 101 -0.23 15.34 5.88
CA LEU A 101 -1.13 15.37 7.05
C LEU A 101 -2.03 14.14 6.99
N SER A 102 -2.22 13.49 8.14
CA SER A 102 -3.13 12.35 8.19
C SER A 102 -4.58 12.81 7.99
N ILE A 103 -5.33 12.00 7.25
CA ILE A 103 -6.75 12.25 6.99
C ILE A 103 -7.55 11.38 7.95
N PRO A 104 -8.53 11.94 8.69
CA PRO A 104 -9.40 11.15 9.53
C PRO A 104 -10.36 10.32 8.67
N VAL A 105 -10.01 9.06 8.43
CA VAL A 105 -10.85 8.11 7.68
C VAL A 105 -11.25 7.00 8.64
N SER A 106 -12.54 6.62 8.61
CA SER A 106 -13.04 5.51 9.41
C SER A 106 -12.39 4.20 8.95
N GLN A 107 -11.93 3.37 9.90
CA GLN A 107 -11.40 2.05 9.59
C GLN A 107 -12.41 1.19 8.83
N ASP A 108 -13.69 1.33 9.14
CA ASP A 108 -14.77 0.58 8.48
C ASP A 108 -14.85 0.90 6.98
N VAL A 109 -14.62 2.14 6.58
CA VAL A 109 -14.61 2.54 5.16
C VAL A 109 -13.51 1.80 4.41
N CYS A 110 -12.30 1.76 4.98
CA CYS A 110 -11.17 1.05 4.38
C CYS A 110 -11.46 -0.46 4.30
N VAL A 111 -11.89 -1.05 5.40
CA VAL A 111 -12.19 -2.48 5.48
C VAL A 111 -13.29 -2.88 4.50
N ASP A 112 -14.38 -2.11 4.42
CA ASP A 112 -15.51 -2.45 3.55
C ASP A 112 -15.10 -2.51 2.07
N CYS A 113 -14.23 -1.61 1.62
CA CYS A 113 -13.70 -1.66 0.27
C CYS A 113 -12.77 -2.85 0.08
N HIS A 114 -11.82 -3.05 0.99
CA HIS A 114 -10.80 -4.09 0.90
C HIS A 114 -11.33 -5.50 1.12
N LYS A 115 -12.51 -5.68 1.70
CA LYS A 115 -13.16 -7.00 1.85
C LYS A 115 -13.38 -7.71 0.52
N LYS A 116 -13.38 -6.99 -0.59
CA LYS A 116 -13.50 -7.58 -1.94
C LYS A 116 -12.36 -8.54 -2.26
N VAL A 117 -11.24 -8.44 -1.55
CA VAL A 117 -10.04 -9.26 -1.77
C VAL A 117 -9.63 -10.01 -0.51
N LEU A 118 -10.59 -10.67 0.14
CA LEU A 118 -10.33 -11.49 1.33
C LEU A 118 -9.27 -12.55 1.09
N ASP A 119 -9.23 -13.14 -0.09
CA ASP A 119 -8.27 -14.19 -0.45
C ASP A 119 -6.84 -13.67 -0.49
N SER A 120 -6.64 -12.37 -0.56
CA SER A 120 -5.33 -11.71 -0.51
C SER A 120 -5.14 -10.94 0.80
N ASP A 121 -5.77 -11.37 1.89
CA ASP A 121 -5.71 -10.75 3.21
C ASP A 121 -6.07 -9.25 3.14
N LEU A 122 -7.14 -8.91 2.39
CA LEU A 122 -7.67 -7.55 2.21
C LEU A 122 -6.77 -6.60 1.42
N ILE A 123 -5.74 -7.09 0.76
CA ILE A 123 -4.81 -6.26 -0.03
C ILE A 123 -5.01 -6.55 -1.52
N PHE A 124 -5.27 -5.50 -2.31
CA PHE A 124 -5.57 -5.64 -3.74
C PHE A 124 -4.37 -6.08 -4.58
N THR A 125 -3.17 -5.63 -4.23
CA THR A 125 -1.96 -5.92 -5.02
C THR A 125 -1.13 -6.99 -4.35
N ARG A 126 -0.90 -8.12 -5.05
CA ARG A 126 0.03 -9.16 -4.63
C ARG A 126 1.39 -8.93 -5.28
N PHE A 127 2.43 -9.51 -4.68
CA PHE A 127 3.78 -9.41 -5.22
C PHE A 127 3.84 -10.00 -6.64
N GLN A 128 4.37 -9.21 -7.56
CA GLN A 128 4.57 -9.58 -8.96
C GLN A 128 6.06 -9.81 -9.19
N ALA A 129 6.46 -11.07 -9.20
CA ALA A 129 7.86 -11.42 -9.48
C ALA A 129 8.23 -11.02 -10.91
N ASP A 130 9.51 -10.69 -11.12
CA ASP A 130 10.02 -10.42 -12.45
C ASP A 130 9.86 -11.69 -13.32
N GLU A 131 9.57 -11.49 -14.60
CA GLU A 131 9.50 -12.62 -15.53
C GLU A 131 10.89 -13.20 -15.75
N PRO A 132 11.01 -14.55 -15.82
CA PRO A 132 12.30 -15.19 -16.07
C PRO A 132 12.87 -14.88 -17.47
#